data_31292b7ff5cdabfdc872f7d5cd6a9e74
#
_entry.id   31292b7ff5cdabfdc872f7d5cd6a9e74
#
_cell.length_a   1.000
_cell.length_b   1.000
_cell.length_c   1.000
_cell.angle_alpha   90.00
_cell.angle_beta   90.00
_cell.angle_gamma   90.00
#
_symmetry.space_group_name_H-M   'P 1'
#
loop_
_entity.id
_entity.type
_entity.pdbx_description
1 polymer ?
#
loop_
_entity_poly.entity_id
_entity_poly.type
_entity_poly.pdbx_seq_one_letter_code
_entity_poly.pdbx_strand_id
1 'polypeptide(L)'
;MDRRDIGRLIMVTLVAIVLLYDVPSVADLDALAGPGDSALRWAGTALTCLFYALIIYCYLRRRPAIATHDSVAGWAVAVVATMAPFPLPFFHGAPPENGRQLAADLLLLIGTTASIWSLWFLGRNVSVIAQARTVSSRGPYRLVRHPLYTAEMISALGLTIAAGTIAAFAAWPVLCAMQVYRASREEQILLRTLPAYRDYRARTSALVPGLF
;
A
#
# COMPACT_ATOMS: atom_id res chain seq x y z
N MET A 1 -2.90 4.79 28.69
CA MET A 1 -2.41 4.52 27.33
C MET A 1 -3.11 5.52 26.41
N ASP A 2 -2.38 6.41 25.76
CA ASP A 2 -2.95 7.45 24.90
C ASP A 2 -3.56 6.79 23.65
N ARG A 3 -4.66 7.34 23.11
CA ARG A 3 -5.29 6.84 21.84
C ARG A 3 -4.26 6.70 20.70
N ARG A 4 -3.17 7.46 20.76
CA ARG A 4 -2.04 7.40 19.81
C ARG A 4 -1.24 6.10 19.94
N ASP A 5 -1.07 5.59 21.14
CA ASP A 5 -0.29 4.37 21.40
C ASP A 5 -1.09 3.13 21.00
N ILE A 6 -2.40 3.16 21.19
CA ILE A 6 -3.31 2.09 20.75
C ILE A 6 -3.21 1.93 19.22
N GLY A 7 -3.32 3.01 18.46
CA GLY A 7 -3.22 2.96 17.00
C GLY A 7 -1.84 2.49 16.49
N ARG A 8 -0.76 2.82 17.20
CA ARG A 8 0.58 2.29 16.91
C ARG A 8 0.64 0.78 17.16
N LEU A 9 0.18 0.37 18.32
CA LEU A 9 0.21 -1.04 18.72
C LEU A 9 -0.60 -1.89 17.75
N ILE A 10 -1.85 -1.50 17.43
CA ILE A 10 -2.70 -2.21 16.47
C ILE A 10 -2.00 -2.36 15.12
N MET A 11 -1.44 -1.28 14.57
CA MET A 11 -0.80 -1.33 13.25
C MET A 11 0.49 -2.16 13.26
N VAL A 12 1.33 -2.01 14.27
CA VAL A 12 2.55 -2.81 14.37
C VAL A 12 2.21 -4.29 14.54
N THR A 13 1.19 -4.61 15.35
CA THR A 13 0.73 -5.99 15.54
C THR A 13 0.15 -6.57 14.25
N LEU A 14 -0.72 -5.83 13.54
CA LEU A 14 -1.28 -6.27 12.26
C LEU A 14 -0.20 -6.53 11.22
N VAL A 15 0.73 -5.59 11.05
CA VAL A 15 1.83 -5.75 10.09
C VAL A 15 2.75 -6.92 10.49
N ALA A 16 3.01 -7.10 11.79
CA ALA A 16 3.79 -8.25 12.28
C ALA A 16 3.09 -9.58 12.00
N ILE A 17 1.77 -9.66 12.21
CA ILE A 17 0.97 -10.86 11.90
C ILE A 17 1.05 -11.18 10.41
N VAL A 18 0.87 -10.18 9.54
CA VAL A 18 0.98 -10.34 8.09
C VAL A 18 2.38 -10.82 7.70
N LEU A 19 3.43 -10.22 8.25
CA LEU A 19 4.81 -10.62 8.00
C LEU A 19 5.08 -12.07 8.40
N LEU A 20 4.58 -12.48 9.56
CA LEU A 20 4.70 -13.86 10.05
C LEU A 20 3.94 -14.86 9.18
N TYR A 21 2.91 -14.41 8.47
CA TYR A 21 2.09 -15.22 7.59
C TYR A 21 2.64 -15.27 6.16
N ASP A 22 3.01 -14.13 5.59
CA ASP A 22 3.47 -14.01 4.19
C ASP A 22 4.85 -14.67 3.98
N VAL A 23 5.77 -14.53 4.94
CA VAL A 23 7.14 -15.05 4.77
C VAL A 23 7.18 -16.58 4.67
N PRO A 24 6.51 -17.36 5.56
CA PRO A 24 6.45 -18.82 5.41
C PRO A 24 5.73 -19.26 4.13
N SER A 25 4.61 -18.63 3.77
CA SER A 25 3.83 -19.02 2.59
C SER A 25 4.61 -18.83 1.29
N VAL A 26 5.48 -17.83 1.21
CA VAL A 26 6.36 -17.64 0.04
C VAL A 26 7.49 -18.68 0.03
N ALA A 27 8.05 -19.02 1.19
CA ALA A 27 9.08 -20.07 1.30
C ALA A 27 8.53 -21.46 0.92
N ASP A 28 7.28 -21.76 1.28
CA ASP A 28 6.61 -23.00 0.91
C ASP A 28 6.30 -23.06 -0.60
N LEU A 29 5.99 -21.92 -1.22
CA LEU A 29 5.79 -21.84 -2.67
C LEU A 29 7.10 -22.07 -3.45
N ASP A 30 8.25 -21.65 -2.91
CA ASP A 30 9.56 -21.92 -3.53
C ASP A 30 9.91 -23.43 -3.54
N ALA A 31 9.43 -24.20 -2.57
CA ALA A 31 9.62 -25.65 -2.54
C ALA A 31 8.83 -26.37 -3.65
N LEU A 32 7.76 -25.76 -4.14
CA LEU A 32 6.89 -26.29 -5.20
C LEU A 32 7.24 -25.77 -6.60
N ALA A 33 8.05 -24.72 -6.68
CA ALA A 33 8.43 -24.07 -7.95
C ALA A 33 9.76 -24.62 -8.48
N GLY A 34 9.83 -24.83 -9.80
CA GLY A 34 11.05 -25.26 -10.45
C GLY A 34 12.20 -24.24 -10.35
N PRO A 35 13.44 -24.67 -10.57
CA PRO A 35 14.67 -23.87 -10.30
C PRO A 35 14.83 -22.59 -11.14
N GLY A 36 13.96 -22.34 -12.12
CA GLY A 36 14.13 -21.18 -13.05
C GLY A 36 13.66 -19.82 -12.53
N ASP A 37 12.72 -19.79 -11.57
CA ASP A 37 12.04 -18.54 -11.15
C ASP A 37 12.43 -18.09 -9.74
N SER A 38 13.37 -18.78 -9.09
CA SER A 38 13.72 -18.56 -7.68
C SER A 38 14.25 -17.15 -7.40
N ALA A 39 15.09 -16.59 -8.26
CA ALA A 39 15.72 -15.28 -8.02
C ALA A 39 14.69 -14.13 -7.99
N LEU A 40 13.70 -14.12 -8.90
CA LEU A 40 12.68 -13.08 -8.96
C LEU A 40 11.74 -13.16 -7.76
N ARG A 41 11.40 -14.37 -7.33
CA ARG A 41 10.57 -14.60 -6.12
C ARG A 41 11.30 -14.20 -4.85
N TRP A 42 12.56 -14.60 -4.69
CA TRP A 42 13.37 -14.17 -3.55
C TRP A 42 13.54 -12.64 -3.49
N ALA A 43 13.72 -11.99 -4.65
CA ALA A 43 13.73 -10.53 -4.73
C ALA A 43 12.40 -9.91 -4.29
N GLY A 44 11.27 -10.47 -4.74
CA GLY A 44 9.94 -10.06 -4.33
C GLY A 44 9.71 -10.20 -2.82
N THR A 45 10.09 -11.35 -2.25
CA THR A 45 9.99 -11.60 -0.81
C THR A 45 10.84 -10.63 0.00
N ALA A 46 12.09 -10.42 -0.42
CA ALA A 46 12.99 -9.47 0.25
C ALA A 46 12.45 -8.04 0.21
N LEU A 47 11.88 -7.61 -0.93
CA LEU A 47 11.24 -6.29 -1.04
C LEU A 47 9.98 -6.20 -0.17
N THR A 48 9.18 -7.25 -0.09
CA THR A 48 7.99 -7.29 0.77
C THR A 48 8.39 -7.19 2.24
N CYS A 49 9.38 -7.94 2.68
CA CYS A 49 9.93 -7.82 4.04
C CYS A 49 10.47 -6.41 4.33
N LEU A 50 11.19 -5.81 3.37
CA LEU A 50 11.71 -4.45 3.49
C LEU A 50 10.57 -3.42 3.57
N PHE A 51 9.52 -3.58 2.77
CA PHE A 51 8.34 -2.71 2.80
C PHE A 51 7.66 -2.75 4.17
N TYR A 52 7.41 -3.93 4.74
CA TYR A 52 6.80 -4.07 6.06
C TYR A 52 7.70 -3.54 7.19
N ALA A 53 8.99 -3.83 7.13
CA ALA A 53 9.96 -3.29 8.08
C ALA A 53 9.98 -1.76 8.07
N LEU A 54 9.93 -1.16 6.87
CA LEU A 54 9.87 0.28 6.69
C LEU A 54 8.55 0.88 7.19
N ILE A 55 7.41 0.24 6.96
CA ILE A 55 6.12 0.64 7.55
C ILE A 55 6.21 0.65 9.07
N ILE A 56 6.69 -0.42 9.70
CA ILE A 56 6.84 -0.51 11.16
C ILE A 56 7.73 0.63 11.64
N TYR A 57 8.90 0.81 11.02
CA TYR A 57 9.82 1.89 11.37
C TYR A 57 9.15 3.27 11.28
N CYS A 58 8.45 3.57 10.18
CA CYS A 58 7.75 4.83 9.98
C CYS A 58 6.64 5.04 11.03
N TYR A 59 5.90 3.98 11.38
CA TYR A 59 4.86 4.03 12.41
C TYR A 59 5.42 4.29 13.81
N LEU A 60 6.53 3.65 14.18
CA LEU A 60 7.20 3.88 15.45
C LEU A 60 7.74 5.30 15.56
N ARG A 61 8.21 5.89 14.45
CA ARG A 61 8.80 7.23 14.38
C ARG A 61 7.82 8.32 13.92
N ARG A 62 6.55 8.02 13.73
CA ARG A 62 5.57 8.96 13.17
C ARG A 62 5.39 10.22 14.01
N ARG A 63 5.17 11.33 13.34
CA ARG A 63 4.87 12.62 13.98
C ARG A 63 3.45 12.62 14.57
N PRO A 64 3.15 13.43 15.60
CA PRO A 64 1.78 13.66 16.05
C PRO A 64 0.94 14.19 14.89
N ALA A 65 -0.34 13.79 14.82
CA ALA A 65 -1.28 14.37 13.87
C ALA A 65 -1.71 15.76 14.33
N ILE A 66 -1.80 16.71 13.40
CA ILE A 66 -2.35 18.05 13.64
C ILE A 66 -3.87 17.97 13.64
N ALA A 67 -4.45 17.17 12.71
CA ALA A 67 -5.87 16.90 12.62
C ALA A 67 -6.11 15.47 12.18
N THR A 68 -7.24 14.89 12.59
CA THR A 68 -7.68 13.54 12.25
C THR A 68 -9.13 13.61 11.79
N HIS A 69 -9.48 12.81 10.81
CA HIS A 69 -10.88 12.67 10.40
C HIS A 69 -11.65 11.79 11.40
N ASP A 70 -12.71 12.32 12.00
CA ASP A 70 -13.45 11.65 13.08
C ASP A 70 -14.60 10.74 12.60
N SER A 71 -14.64 10.39 11.32
CA SER A 71 -15.66 9.49 10.78
C SER A 71 -15.29 8.03 11.02
N VAL A 72 -16.11 7.31 11.79
CA VAL A 72 -15.97 5.86 12.00
C VAL A 72 -16.00 5.10 10.66
N ALA A 73 -16.90 5.49 9.74
CA ALA A 73 -16.94 4.90 8.40
C ALA A 73 -15.64 5.13 7.62
N GLY A 74 -15.04 6.33 7.71
CA GLY A 74 -13.75 6.63 7.10
C GLY A 74 -12.62 5.77 7.67
N TRP A 75 -12.65 5.49 8.97
CA TRP A 75 -11.69 4.59 9.62
C TRP A 75 -11.86 3.16 9.16
N ALA A 76 -13.11 2.67 9.11
CA ALA A 76 -13.40 1.31 8.64
C ALA A 76 -12.92 1.13 7.19
N VAL A 77 -13.25 2.07 6.28
CA VAL A 77 -12.78 2.01 4.88
C VAL A 77 -11.26 2.04 4.80
N ALA A 78 -10.58 2.89 5.59
CA ALA A 78 -9.13 2.96 5.58
C ALA A 78 -8.47 1.63 6.02
N VAL A 79 -8.98 1.01 7.08
CA VAL A 79 -8.50 -0.29 7.56
C VAL A 79 -8.79 -1.39 6.54
N VAL A 80 -10.03 -1.47 6.03
CA VAL A 80 -10.42 -2.49 5.04
C VAL A 80 -9.59 -2.33 3.76
N ALA A 81 -9.43 -1.10 3.24
CA ALA A 81 -8.62 -0.86 2.04
C ALA A 81 -7.14 -1.23 2.22
N THR A 82 -6.60 -1.05 3.43
CA THR A 82 -5.23 -1.46 3.74
C THR A 82 -5.10 -2.99 3.84
N MET A 83 -6.14 -3.66 4.35
CA MET A 83 -6.14 -5.12 4.54
C MET A 83 -6.64 -5.89 3.31
N ALA A 84 -7.36 -5.24 2.39
CA ALA A 84 -7.99 -5.89 1.25
C ALA A 84 -7.03 -6.62 0.28
N PRO A 85 -5.76 -6.23 0.08
CA PRO A 85 -4.81 -7.00 -0.73
C PRO A 85 -4.41 -8.34 -0.14
N PHE A 86 -4.41 -8.49 1.21
CA PHE A 86 -3.92 -9.69 1.88
C PHE A 86 -4.69 -10.98 1.59
N PRO A 87 -6.02 -10.98 1.42
CA PRO A 87 -6.74 -12.19 1.01
C PRO A 87 -6.54 -12.57 -0.46
N LEU A 88 -6.03 -11.71 -1.33
CA LEU A 88 -5.89 -12.00 -2.76
C LEU A 88 -5.06 -13.27 -3.05
N PRO A 89 -3.94 -13.55 -2.37
CA PRO A 89 -3.19 -14.79 -2.56
C PRO A 89 -3.97 -16.07 -2.24
N PHE A 90 -5.06 -15.98 -1.46
CA PHE A 90 -5.90 -17.16 -1.12
C PHE A 90 -6.94 -17.48 -2.20
N PHE A 91 -7.19 -16.59 -3.15
CA PHE A 91 -8.05 -16.86 -4.30
C PHE A 91 -7.27 -17.63 -5.36
N HIS A 92 -6.92 -18.88 -5.06
CA HIS A 92 -6.14 -19.71 -5.97
C HIS A 92 -7.00 -20.17 -7.15
N GLY A 93 -6.55 -19.81 -8.35
CA GLY A 93 -7.03 -20.35 -9.61
C GLY A 93 -6.15 -21.52 -10.09
N ALA A 94 -6.32 -21.91 -11.35
CA ALA A 94 -5.39 -22.82 -12.00
C ALA A 94 -3.96 -22.26 -11.98
N PRO A 95 -2.92 -23.11 -11.87
CA PRO A 95 -1.54 -22.66 -11.95
C PRO A 95 -1.35 -21.70 -13.11
N PRO A 96 -0.71 -20.54 -12.89
CA PRO A 96 -0.55 -19.56 -13.96
C PRO A 96 0.37 -20.10 -15.05
N GLU A 97 0.02 -19.87 -16.31
CA GLU A 97 0.95 -20.06 -17.41
C GLU A 97 2.16 -19.13 -17.22
N ASN A 98 3.34 -19.54 -17.73
CA ASN A 98 4.61 -18.82 -17.51
C ASN A 98 4.53 -17.32 -17.82
N GLY A 99 3.84 -16.92 -18.89
CA GLY A 99 3.68 -15.52 -19.26
C GLY A 99 2.82 -14.72 -18.26
N ARG A 100 1.76 -15.32 -17.72
CA ARG A 100 0.89 -14.70 -16.72
C ARG A 100 1.61 -14.54 -15.39
N GLN A 101 2.39 -15.54 -14.97
CA GLN A 101 3.19 -15.47 -13.76
C GLN A 101 4.25 -14.37 -13.86
N LEU A 102 4.99 -14.30 -14.96
CA LEU A 102 6.00 -13.27 -15.18
C LEU A 102 5.37 -11.86 -15.11
N ALA A 103 4.21 -11.65 -15.73
CA ALA A 103 3.53 -10.36 -15.67
C ALA A 103 3.10 -10.00 -14.25
N ALA A 104 2.60 -10.97 -13.47
CA ALA A 104 2.25 -10.78 -12.07
C ALA A 104 3.46 -10.40 -11.23
N ASP A 105 4.56 -11.13 -11.37
CA ASP A 105 5.80 -10.92 -10.60
C ASP A 105 6.43 -9.56 -10.93
N LEU A 106 6.42 -9.14 -12.19
CA LEU A 106 6.91 -7.82 -12.60
C LEU A 106 6.06 -6.68 -12.00
N LEU A 107 4.73 -6.81 -12.01
CA LEU A 107 3.84 -5.82 -11.41
C LEU A 107 4.02 -5.75 -9.90
N LEU A 108 4.17 -6.88 -9.22
CA LEU A 108 4.48 -6.93 -7.80
C LEU A 108 5.82 -6.25 -7.50
N LEU A 109 6.84 -6.55 -8.26
CA LEU A 109 8.17 -5.97 -8.09
C LEU A 109 8.14 -4.45 -8.30
N ILE A 110 7.52 -3.98 -9.37
CA ILE A 110 7.38 -2.55 -9.68
C ILE A 110 6.56 -1.85 -8.59
N GLY A 111 5.39 -2.39 -8.25
CA GLY A 111 4.50 -1.79 -7.27
C GLY A 111 5.12 -1.76 -5.86
N THR A 112 5.76 -2.85 -5.42
CA THR A 112 6.42 -2.90 -4.10
C THR A 112 7.62 -1.95 -4.04
N THR A 113 8.43 -1.88 -5.09
CA THR A 113 9.56 -0.94 -5.18
C THR A 113 9.07 0.52 -5.13
N ALA A 114 8.03 0.84 -5.90
CA ALA A 114 7.41 2.17 -5.88
C ALA A 114 6.78 2.50 -4.52
N SER A 115 6.21 1.50 -3.83
CA SER A 115 5.68 1.65 -2.47
C SER A 115 6.79 1.96 -1.46
N ILE A 116 7.91 1.23 -1.51
CA ILE A 116 9.08 1.48 -0.66
C ILE A 116 9.62 2.89 -0.91
N TRP A 117 9.78 3.28 -2.17
CA TRP A 117 10.23 4.61 -2.55
C TRP A 117 9.28 5.70 -2.04
N SER A 118 7.97 5.51 -2.20
CA SER A 118 6.95 6.45 -1.71
C SER A 118 6.98 6.54 -0.18
N LEU A 119 7.06 5.40 0.50
CA LEU A 119 7.09 5.33 1.96
C LEU A 119 8.35 5.96 2.55
N TRP A 120 9.50 5.81 1.88
CA TRP A 120 10.75 6.46 2.28
C TRP A 120 10.62 7.99 2.32
N PHE A 121 10.02 8.59 1.27
CA PHE A 121 9.80 10.03 1.21
C PHE A 121 8.64 10.52 2.08
N LEU A 122 7.63 9.69 2.31
CA LEU A 122 6.56 9.97 3.27
C LEU A 122 7.08 9.94 4.71
N GLY A 123 7.91 8.96 5.03
CA GLY A 123 8.62 8.81 6.28
C GLY A 123 7.69 8.92 7.49
N ARG A 124 8.00 9.86 8.38
CA ARG A 124 7.27 10.09 9.65
C ARG A 124 5.85 10.65 9.48
N ASN A 125 5.42 10.95 8.26
CA ASN A 125 4.08 11.43 7.96
C ASN A 125 3.09 10.29 7.65
N VAL A 126 3.53 9.03 7.65
CA VAL A 126 2.71 7.86 7.35
C VAL A 126 1.48 7.77 8.24
N SER A 127 0.34 7.43 7.65
CA SER A 127 -0.90 7.12 8.36
C SER A 127 -1.80 6.23 7.50
N VAL A 128 -2.47 5.26 8.13
CA VAL A 128 -3.54 4.47 7.49
C VAL A 128 -4.84 5.26 7.47
N ILE A 129 -5.10 6.01 8.52
CA ILE A 129 -6.28 6.85 8.66
C ILE A 129 -5.95 8.26 8.15
N ALA A 130 -6.91 8.93 7.51
CA ALA A 130 -6.74 10.29 7.03
C ALA A 130 -6.38 11.25 8.17
N GLN A 131 -5.15 11.75 8.15
CA GLN A 131 -4.58 12.64 9.18
C GLN A 131 -3.67 13.68 8.53
N ALA A 132 -3.80 14.94 8.94
CA ALA A 132 -2.89 16.00 8.54
C ALA A 132 -1.65 16.02 9.47
N ARG A 133 -0.47 16.09 8.86
CA ARG A 133 0.82 16.30 9.54
C ARG A 133 1.61 17.40 8.84
N THR A 134 2.42 17.04 7.86
CA THR A 134 3.15 17.98 7.01
C THR A 134 3.03 17.52 5.55
N VAL A 135 3.04 18.46 4.62
CA VAL A 135 3.01 18.14 3.19
C VAL A 135 4.34 17.51 2.79
N SER A 136 4.28 16.30 2.23
CA SER A 136 5.42 15.69 1.55
C SER A 136 5.35 16.04 0.06
N SER A 137 6.37 16.73 -0.46
CA SER A 137 6.41 17.19 -1.86
C SER A 137 7.72 16.82 -2.56
N ARG A 138 8.46 15.83 -2.03
CA ARG A 138 9.75 15.36 -2.55
C ARG A 138 9.63 13.94 -3.13
N GLY A 139 10.62 13.57 -3.93
CA GLY A 139 10.65 12.24 -4.56
C GLY A 139 9.40 11.99 -5.41
N PRO A 140 8.72 10.84 -5.29
CA PRO A 140 7.54 10.51 -6.08
C PRO A 140 6.36 11.48 -5.84
N TYR A 141 6.32 12.17 -4.69
CA TYR A 141 5.31 13.20 -4.37
C TYR A 141 5.44 14.48 -5.23
N ARG A 142 6.50 14.60 -6.04
CA ARG A 142 6.60 15.65 -7.06
C ARG A 142 5.78 15.33 -8.30
N LEU A 143 5.53 14.06 -8.55
CA LEU A 143 4.82 13.56 -9.74
C LEU A 143 3.32 13.48 -9.48
N VAL A 144 2.95 12.87 -8.35
CA VAL A 144 1.56 12.71 -7.92
C VAL A 144 1.44 12.91 -6.41
N ARG A 145 0.24 13.22 -5.92
CA ARG A 145 -0.01 13.47 -4.49
C ARG A 145 -0.09 12.19 -3.66
N HIS A 146 -0.52 11.08 -4.27
CA HIS A 146 -0.73 9.79 -3.60
C HIS A 146 0.04 8.65 -4.26
N PRO A 147 1.38 8.77 -4.41
CA PRO A 147 2.18 7.77 -5.11
C PRO A 147 2.16 6.40 -4.41
N LEU A 148 2.03 6.37 -3.08
CA LEU A 148 1.91 5.13 -2.33
C LEU A 148 0.63 4.36 -2.70
N TYR A 149 -0.51 5.06 -2.83
CA TYR A 149 -1.77 4.41 -3.22
C TYR A 149 -1.73 3.89 -4.65
N THR A 150 -1.12 4.64 -5.57
CA THR A 150 -0.89 4.18 -6.95
C THR A 150 -0.02 2.92 -6.97
N ALA A 151 1.04 2.90 -6.20
CA ALA A 151 1.94 1.75 -6.10
C ALA A 151 1.25 0.52 -5.49
N GLU A 152 0.43 0.70 -4.44
CA GLU A 152 -0.40 -0.36 -3.84
C GLU A 152 -1.41 -0.95 -4.84
N MET A 153 -2.05 -0.10 -5.67
CA MET A 153 -2.96 -0.57 -6.74
C MET A 153 -2.24 -1.40 -7.80
N ILE A 154 -1.00 -1.02 -8.15
CA ILE A 154 -0.16 -1.79 -9.09
C ILE A 154 0.23 -3.14 -8.49
N SER A 155 0.68 -3.19 -7.24
CA SER A 155 0.98 -4.45 -6.54
C SER A 155 -0.24 -5.35 -6.46
N ALA A 156 -1.41 -4.80 -6.10
CA ALA A 156 -2.66 -5.53 -6.02
C ALA A 156 -3.11 -6.09 -7.39
N LEU A 157 -2.82 -5.38 -8.50
CA LEU A 157 -3.06 -5.91 -9.85
C LEU A 157 -2.17 -7.13 -10.12
N GLY A 158 -0.91 -7.09 -9.70
CA GLY A 158 -0.01 -8.24 -9.79
C GLY A 158 -0.57 -9.45 -9.03
N LEU A 159 -1.01 -9.27 -7.78
CA LEU A 159 -1.66 -10.33 -6.99
C LEU A 159 -2.94 -10.85 -7.66
N THR A 160 -3.74 -9.97 -8.25
CA THR A 160 -4.96 -10.32 -8.99
C THR A 160 -4.66 -11.21 -10.19
N ILE A 161 -3.63 -10.84 -10.96
CA ILE A 161 -3.18 -11.61 -12.13
C ILE A 161 -2.61 -12.97 -11.69
N ALA A 162 -1.84 -13.01 -10.60
CA ALA A 162 -1.32 -14.26 -10.04
C ALA A 162 -2.47 -15.19 -9.61
N ALA A 163 -3.46 -14.68 -8.88
CA ALA A 163 -4.64 -15.44 -8.47
C ALA A 163 -5.46 -15.95 -9.65
N GLY A 164 -5.62 -15.17 -10.72
CA GLY A 164 -6.25 -15.56 -11.98
C GLY A 164 -7.72 -15.97 -11.89
N THR A 165 -8.44 -15.53 -10.87
CA THR A 165 -9.86 -15.85 -10.63
C THR A 165 -10.75 -14.64 -10.92
N ILE A 166 -12.00 -14.92 -11.36
CA ILE A 166 -13.01 -13.88 -11.57
C ILE A 166 -13.21 -13.06 -10.30
N ALA A 167 -13.20 -13.71 -9.12
CA ALA A 167 -13.35 -13.04 -7.83
C ALA A 167 -12.22 -12.03 -7.56
N ALA A 168 -10.96 -12.39 -7.84
CA ALA A 168 -9.82 -11.47 -7.70
C ALA A 168 -9.93 -10.29 -8.67
N PHE A 169 -10.31 -10.55 -9.94
CA PHE A 169 -10.52 -9.48 -10.93
C PHE A 169 -11.70 -8.57 -10.58
N ALA A 170 -12.76 -9.07 -9.94
CA ALA A 170 -13.87 -8.25 -9.44
C ALA A 170 -13.48 -7.45 -8.18
N ALA A 171 -12.60 -7.99 -7.34
CA ALA A 171 -12.14 -7.32 -6.12
C ALA A 171 -11.19 -6.15 -6.40
N TRP A 172 -10.35 -6.23 -7.43
CA TRP A 172 -9.35 -5.20 -7.74
C TRP A 172 -9.94 -3.80 -8.00
N PRO A 173 -10.98 -3.59 -8.85
CA PRO A 173 -11.58 -2.26 -9.03
C PRO A 173 -12.23 -1.74 -7.75
N VAL A 174 -12.78 -2.61 -6.90
CA VAL A 174 -13.31 -2.21 -5.59
C VAL A 174 -12.17 -1.67 -4.71
N LEU A 175 -11.05 -2.35 -4.68
CA LEU A 175 -9.85 -1.90 -3.98
C LEU A 175 -9.36 -0.54 -4.52
N CYS A 176 -9.32 -0.36 -5.84
CA CYS A 176 -8.96 0.91 -6.47
C CYS A 176 -9.92 2.04 -6.04
N ALA A 177 -11.23 1.78 -6.05
CA ALA A 177 -12.24 2.75 -5.60
C ALA A 177 -12.04 3.14 -4.12
N MET A 178 -11.69 2.17 -3.26
CA MET A 178 -11.37 2.44 -1.85
C MET A 178 -10.12 3.30 -1.69
N GLN A 179 -9.08 3.09 -2.50
CA GLN A 179 -7.88 3.93 -2.48
C GLN A 179 -8.16 5.36 -2.95
N VAL A 180 -8.98 5.53 -4.00
CA VAL A 180 -9.46 6.85 -4.45
C VAL A 180 -10.26 7.56 -3.34
N TYR A 181 -11.15 6.83 -2.67
CA TYR A 181 -11.90 7.36 -1.55
C TYR A 181 -10.98 7.82 -0.39
N ARG A 182 -9.98 7.01 -0.02
CA ARG A 182 -8.98 7.37 1.00
C ARG A 182 -8.23 8.64 0.62
N ALA A 183 -7.72 8.69 -0.62
CA ALA A 183 -7.04 9.87 -1.16
C ALA A 183 -7.90 11.12 -1.03
N SER A 184 -9.17 11.05 -1.45
CA SER A 184 -10.12 12.16 -1.37
C SER A 184 -10.34 12.63 0.08
N ARG A 185 -10.44 11.71 1.04
CA ARG A 185 -10.61 12.04 2.46
C ARG A 185 -9.36 12.68 3.05
N GLU A 186 -8.19 12.18 2.68
CA GLU A 186 -6.91 12.77 3.10
C GLU A 186 -6.76 14.19 2.55
N GLU A 187 -7.06 14.42 1.28
CA GLU A 187 -7.01 15.75 0.66
C GLU A 187 -7.97 16.75 1.34
N GLN A 188 -9.18 16.31 1.71
CA GLN A 188 -10.13 17.18 2.42
C GLN A 188 -9.57 17.69 3.75
N ILE A 189 -8.89 16.84 4.52
CA ILE A 189 -8.26 17.25 5.79
C ILE A 189 -7.07 18.16 5.52
N LEU A 190 -6.19 17.78 4.58
CA LEU A 190 -5.01 18.57 4.24
C LEU A 190 -5.37 19.96 3.77
N LEU A 191 -6.42 20.10 2.94
CA LEU A 191 -6.93 21.40 2.47
C LEU A 191 -7.48 22.28 3.59
N ARG A 192 -8.11 21.68 4.61
CA ARG A 192 -8.67 22.41 5.75
C ARG A 192 -7.61 22.80 6.77
N THR A 193 -6.53 22.01 6.88
CA THR A 193 -5.57 22.12 7.97
C THR A 193 -4.27 22.80 7.55
N LEU A 194 -3.85 22.64 6.28
CA LEU A 194 -2.56 23.09 5.78
C LEU A 194 -2.73 24.04 4.58
N PRO A 195 -2.61 25.37 4.78
CA PRO A 195 -2.75 26.34 3.68
C PRO A 195 -1.82 26.06 2.49
N ALA A 196 -0.57 25.65 2.76
CA ALA A 196 0.42 25.32 1.71
C ALA A 196 0.03 24.12 0.84
N TYR A 197 -0.97 23.32 1.25
CA TYR A 197 -1.43 22.18 0.47
C TYR A 197 -2.19 22.62 -0.80
N ARG A 198 -2.82 23.80 -0.82
CA ARG A 198 -3.55 24.34 -1.98
C ARG A 198 -2.61 24.53 -3.17
N ASP A 199 -1.46 25.14 -2.94
CA ASP A 199 -0.47 25.41 -3.99
C ASP A 199 0.19 24.11 -4.49
N TYR A 200 0.40 23.15 -3.60
CA TYR A 200 0.90 21.82 -3.96
C TYR A 200 -0.11 21.06 -4.82
N ARG A 201 -1.38 21.06 -4.42
CA ARG A 201 -2.48 20.42 -5.16
C ARG A 201 -2.65 21.01 -6.56
N ALA A 202 -2.51 22.33 -6.72
CA ALA A 202 -2.65 23.01 -8.01
C ALA A 202 -1.57 22.60 -9.05
N ARG A 203 -0.43 22.05 -8.58
CA ARG A 203 0.74 21.73 -9.42
C ARG A 203 0.96 20.23 -9.61
N THR A 204 0.21 19.38 -8.92
CA THR A 204 0.40 17.92 -8.95
C THR A 204 -0.91 17.19 -9.14
N SER A 205 -0.89 16.13 -9.93
CA SER A 205 -2.02 15.21 -10.12
C SER A 205 -2.25 14.36 -8.88
N ALA A 206 -3.44 13.76 -8.70
CA ALA A 206 -3.72 12.94 -7.53
C ALA A 206 -2.99 11.58 -7.58
N LEU A 207 -3.31 10.74 -8.53
CA LEU A 207 -2.87 9.35 -8.62
C LEU A 207 -2.05 9.05 -9.88
N VAL A 208 -2.45 9.62 -11.01
CA VAL A 208 -1.81 9.38 -12.31
C VAL A 208 -1.32 10.71 -12.86
N PRO A 209 -0.04 10.83 -13.28
CA PRO A 209 0.48 12.07 -13.85
C PRO A 209 -0.37 12.54 -15.03
N GLY A 210 -0.81 13.79 -15.02
CA GLY A 210 -1.62 14.39 -16.08
C GLY A 210 -3.12 14.03 -16.05
N LEU A 211 -3.55 13.15 -15.15
CA LEU A 211 -4.96 12.81 -14.92
C LEU A 211 -5.32 13.19 -13.47
N PHE A 212 -6.20 14.21 -13.27
CA PHE A 212 -6.59 14.80 -11.98
C PHE A 212 -5.52 15.59 -11.26
#